data_ac5c64585672a8c14b58337bd932e496
#
_entry.id   ac5c64585672a8c14b58337bd932e496
#
_cell.length_a   1.000
_cell.length_b   1.000
_cell.length_c   1.000
_cell.angle_alpha   90.00
_cell.angle_beta   90.00
_cell.angle_gamma   90.00
#
_symmetry.space_group_name_H-M   'P 1'
#
loop_
_entity.id
_entity.type
_entity.pdbx_description
1 polymer ?
#
loop_
_entity_poly.entity_id
_entity_poly.type
_entity_poly.pdbx_seq_one_letter_code
_entity_poly.pdbx_strand_id
1 'polypeptide(L)'
;EDQGLLLPGANVDDYRIVQLLGSGGMGDVFLAREEAPIQREVALKVLKLQAHNQNVLQRFAVERQVLAGLRHPGIPRIHNAGQADNGRSWLAMEYIPGTSITQFCEQQSLSLRERIQLFIRLCDTVSYIHAQGIIHRDIKPSNVLVAESDGIPVPFLVDFGIACVTQSESHELPRTDGTTLLGTMDYMSPEQFRPECGKTSAGADIWSLGVLLYELMTGS
;
A
#
# COMPACT_ATOMS: atom_id res chain seq x y z
N GLU A 1 3.45 11.80 -26.70
CA GLU A 1 2.94 12.80 -25.73
C GLU A 1 3.38 12.33 -24.35
N ASP A 2 4.19 13.15 -23.74
CA ASP A 2 5.03 12.90 -22.58
C ASP A 2 4.14 12.50 -21.37
N GLN A 3 4.15 11.23 -20.99
CA GLN A 3 3.59 10.77 -19.71
C GLN A 3 4.53 11.26 -18.60
N GLY A 4 4.56 12.58 -18.40
CA GLY A 4 5.51 13.26 -17.55
C GLY A 4 5.60 12.62 -16.17
N LEU A 5 6.71 11.93 -15.94
CA LEU A 5 7.15 11.52 -14.61
C LEU A 5 7.19 12.78 -13.76
N LEU A 6 6.47 12.79 -12.64
CA LEU A 6 6.54 13.92 -11.72
C LEU A 6 7.97 13.98 -11.15
N LEU A 7 8.68 15.05 -11.47
CA LEU A 7 10.06 15.26 -11.02
C LEU A 7 10.09 15.96 -9.65
N PRO A 8 11.18 15.80 -8.89
CA PRO A 8 11.39 16.60 -7.68
C PRO A 8 11.22 18.09 -7.96
N GLY A 9 10.48 18.79 -7.10
CA GLY A 9 10.12 20.19 -7.24
C GLY A 9 8.81 20.47 -8.00
N ALA A 10 8.21 19.46 -8.67
CA ALA A 10 6.88 19.60 -9.26
C ALA A 10 5.81 19.73 -8.18
N ASN A 11 4.71 20.43 -8.49
CA ASN A 11 3.55 20.55 -7.61
C ASN A 11 2.41 19.67 -8.10
N VAL A 12 1.71 19.05 -7.15
CA VAL A 12 0.42 18.41 -7.33
C VAL A 12 -0.52 19.03 -6.31
N ASP A 13 -1.36 19.95 -6.75
CA ASP A 13 -2.15 20.85 -5.89
C ASP A 13 -1.24 21.51 -4.82
N ASP A 14 -1.56 21.38 -3.54
CA ASP A 14 -0.81 21.96 -2.40
C ASP A 14 0.43 21.14 -1.98
N TYR A 15 0.79 20.12 -2.76
CA TYR A 15 1.87 19.19 -2.44
C TYR A 15 3.06 19.36 -3.38
N ARG A 16 4.20 19.69 -2.82
CA ARG A 16 5.48 19.77 -3.55
C ARG A 16 6.21 18.43 -3.49
N ILE A 17 6.48 17.83 -4.63
CA ILE A 17 7.21 16.56 -4.74
C ILE A 17 8.66 16.74 -4.27
N VAL A 18 9.09 15.88 -3.36
CA VAL A 18 10.46 15.83 -2.85
C VAL A 18 11.24 14.73 -3.56
N GLN A 19 10.74 13.50 -3.53
CA GLN A 19 11.36 12.34 -4.18
C GLN A 19 10.35 11.24 -4.44
N LEU A 20 10.68 10.34 -5.37
CA LEU A 20 9.93 9.12 -5.62
C LEU A 20 10.24 8.10 -4.52
N LEU A 21 9.21 7.55 -3.86
CA LEU A 21 9.32 6.47 -2.88
C LEU A 21 9.11 5.09 -3.51
N GLY A 22 8.23 5.00 -4.51
CA GLY A 22 7.93 3.76 -5.20
C GLY A 22 7.07 3.97 -6.44
N SER A 23 7.19 3.05 -7.39
CA SER A 23 6.39 3.04 -8.63
C SER A 23 5.73 1.68 -8.78
N GLY A 24 4.42 1.67 -9.09
CA GLY A 24 3.64 0.46 -9.28
C GLY A 24 2.70 0.55 -10.48
N GLY A 25 2.00 -0.53 -10.77
CA GLY A 25 1.04 -0.59 -11.89
C GLY A 25 -0.11 0.42 -11.77
N MET A 26 -0.54 0.75 -10.56
CA MET A 26 -1.67 1.65 -10.31
C MET A 26 -1.27 3.12 -10.16
N GLY A 27 -0.03 3.40 -9.84
CA GLY A 27 0.43 4.77 -9.59
C GLY A 27 1.83 4.82 -9.01
N ASP A 28 2.28 6.03 -8.80
CA ASP A 28 3.56 6.34 -8.20
C ASP A 28 3.34 6.96 -6.83
N VAL A 29 4.18 6.60 -5.87
CA VAL A 29 4.16 7.13 -4.51
C VAL A 29 5.37 8.02 -4.31
N PHE A 30 5.12 9.25 -3.88
CA PHE A 30 6.15 10.26 -3.67
C PHE A 30 6.20 10.67 -2.19
N LEU A 31 7.39 10.95 -1.68
CA LEU A 31 7.52 11.87 -0.57
C LEU A 31 7.19 13.27 -1.09
N ALA A 32 6.22 13.92 -0.47
CA ALA A 32 5.84 15.28 -0.80
C ALA A 32 5.73 16.12 0.45
N ARG A 33 5.86 17.43 0.30
CA ARG A 33 5.67 18.41 1.38
C ARG A 33 4.38 19.17 1.12
N GLU A 34 3.46 19.11 2.06
CA GLU A 34 2.30 20.00 2.11
C GLU A 34 2.79 21.37 2.59
N GLU A 35 2.53 22.42 1.79
CA GLU A 35 3.07 23.76 2.08
C GLU A 35 2.10 24.63 2.90
N ALA A 36 0.79 24.37 2.76
CA ALA A 36 -0.27 25.11 3.46
C ALA A 36 -1.47 24.22 3.77
N PRO A 37 -2.25 24.46 4.85
CA PRO A 37 -2.03 25.47 5.88
C PRO A 37 -0.99 25.06 6.94
N ILE A 38 -0.62 23.79 7.00
CA ILE A 38 0.35 23.23 7.94
C ILE A 38 1.43 22.50 7.16
N GLN A 39 2.67 22.92 7.33
CA GLN A 39 3.80 22.23 6.70
C GLN A 39 4.02 20.86 7.31
N ARG A 40 3.98 19.83 6.46
CA ARG A 40 4.28 18.44 6.87
C ARG A 40 4.76 17.62 5.68
N GLU A 41 5.48 16.56 5.98
CA GLU A 41 5.81 15.53 5.00
C GLU A 41 4.67 14.50 4.91
N VAL A 42 4.34 14.10 3.67
CA VAL A 42 3.29 13.14 3.37
C VAL A 42 3.78 12.13 2.33
N ALA A 43 3.24 10.93 2.36
CA ALA A 43 3.31 10.03 1.23
C ALA A 43 2.15 10.37 0.27
N LEU A 44 2.48 10.84 -0.93
CA LEU A 44 1.51 11.24 -1.95
C LEU A 44 1.46 10.16 -3.03
N LYS A 45 0.38 9.40 -3.08
CA LYS A 45 0.11 8.43 -4.14
C LYS A 45 -0.63 9.11 -5.27
N VAL A 46 -0.03 9.10 -6.47
CA VAL A 46 -0.61 9.71 -7.68
C VAL A 46 -0.93 8.60 -8.67
N LEU A 47 -2.18 8.49 -9.10
CA LEU A 47 -2.62 7.46 -10.02
C LEU A 47 -2.14 7.73 -11.45
N LYS A 48 -1.82 6.68 -12.20
CA LYS A 48 -1.49 6.77 -13.63
C LYS A 48 -2.74 7.07 -14.46
N LEU A 49 -2.60 7.92 -15.48
CA LEU A 49 -3.69 8.44 -16.31
C LEU A 49 -4.50 7.37 -17.08
N GLN A 50 -4.05 6.14 -17.17
CA GLN A 50 -4.76 5.05 -17.87
C GLN A 50 -6.08 4.63 -17.20
N ALA A 51 -6.40 5.18 -16.03
CA ALA A 51 -7.66 4.95 -15.31
C ALA A 51 -8.81 5.88 -15.78
N HIS A 52 -8.94 6.18 -17.08
CA HIS A 52 -10.09 6.96 -17.62
C HIS A 52 -11.44 6.24 -17.56
N ASN A 53 -11.49 5.03 -17.02
CA ASN A 53 -12.74 4.34 -16.80
C ASN A 53 -13.45 4.97 -15.58
N GLN A 54 -14.64 5.53 -15.78
CA GLN A 54 -15.48 6.11 -14.71
C GLN A 54 -15.67 5.15 -13.54
N ASN A 55 -15.70 3.85 -13.81
CA ASN A 55 -15.76 2.80 -12.78
C ASN A 55 -14.52 2.78 -11.89
N VAL A 56 -13.32 3.06 -12.42
CA VAL A 56 -12.08 3.12 -11.63
C VAL A 56 -12.06 4.34 -10.73
N LEU A 57 -12.50 5.48 -11.23
CA LEU A 57 -12.61 6.72 -10.44
C LEU A 57 -13.65 6.62 -9.33
N GLN A 58 -14.81 6.02 -9.61
CA GLN A 58 -15.83 5.75 -8.57
C GLN A 58 -15.31 4.78 -7.50
N ARG A 59 -14.62 3.73 -7.91
CA ARG A 59 -13.99 2.78 -6.99
C ARG A 59 -12.96 3.47 -6.09
N PHE A 60 -12.10 4.28 -6.68
CA PHE A 60 -11.12 5.08 -5.92
C PHE A 60 -11.79 6.03 -4.91
N ALA A 61 -12.92 6.65 -5.28
CA ALA A 61 -13.66 7.54 -4.37
C ALA A 61 -14.26 6.79 -3.18
N VAL A 62 -14.85 5.62 -3.40
CA VAL A 62 -15.40 4.76 -2.31
C VAL A 62 -14.28 4.26 -1.41
N GLU A 63 -13.18 3.80 -1.98
CA GLU A 63 -12.03 3.31 -1.23
C GLU A 63 -11.42 4.38 -0.33
N ARG A 64 -11.25 5.60 -0.84
CA ARG A 64 -10.79 6.74 -0.04
C ARG A 64 -11.64 6.92 1.23
N GLN A 65 -12.97 6.83 1.09
CA GLN A 65 -13.90 7.06 2.19
C GLN A 65 -13.78 5.95 3.25
N VAL A 66 -13.61 4.71 2.82
CA VAL A 66 -13.40 3.56 3.71
C VAL A 66 -12.06 3.67 4.43
N LEU A 67 -10.98 3.91 3.69
CA LEU A 67 -9.63 4.05 4.26
C LEU A 67 -9.52 5.27 5.20
N ALA A 68 -10.19 6.39 4.88
CA ALA A 68 -10.22 7.57 5.75
C ALA A 68 -10.90 7.31 7.10
N GLY A 69 -11.75 6.28 7.19
CA GLY A 69 -12.39 5.84 8.43
C GLY A 69 -11.53 4.95 9.32
N LEU A 70 -10.46 4.36 8.79
CA LEU A 70 -9.62 3.45 9.56
C LEU A 70 -8.83 4.19 10.64
N ARG A 71 -8.79 3.60 11.83
CA ARG A 71 -8.04 4.11 12.99
C ARG A 71 -7.34 2.94 13.67
N HIS A 72 -6.10 2.69 13.28
CA HIS A 72 -5.25 1.64 13.85
C HIS A 72 -3.79 2.08 13.84
N PRO A 73 -2.98 1.81 14.89
CA PRO A 73 -1.58 2.24 14.95
C PRO A 73 -0.71 1.68 13.83
N GLY A 74 -1.06 0.54 13.25
CA GLY A 74 -0.35 -0.08 12.12
C GLY A 74 -0.88 0.34 10.74
N ILE A 75 -1.69 1.41 10.63
CA ILE A 75 -2.24 1.90 9.36
C ILE A 75 -1.94 3.39 9.23
N PRO A 76 -1.25 3.85 8.16
CA PRO A 76 -1.02 5.27 7.92
C PRO A 76 -2.34 6.03 7.82
N ARG A 77 -2.39 7.20 8.45
CA ARG A 77 -3.57 8.07 8.38
C ARG A 77 -3.70 8.71 7.01
N ILE A 78 -4.89 8.70 6.44
CA ILE A 78 -5.20 9.51 5.27
C ILE A 78 -5.44 10.95 5.73
N HIS A 79 -4.72 11.87 5.09
CA HIS A 79 -4.84 13.30 5.37
C HIS A 79 -5.80 13.99 4.42
N ASN A 80 -5.64 13.73 3.12
CA ASN A 80 -6.44 14.36 2.09
C ASN A 80 -6.44 13.53 0.80
N ALA A 81 -7.35 13.85 -0.11
CA ALA A 81 -7.39 13.23 -1.42
C ALA A 81 -8.09 14.14 -2.41
N GLY A 82 -7.62 14.16 -3.64
CA GLY A 82 -8.13 15.06 -4.66
C GLY A 82 -7.91 14.57 -6.08
N GLN A 83 -8.15 15.48 -6.98
CA GLN A 83 -7.86 15.34 -8.40
C GLN A 83 -7.14 16.60 -8.87
N ALA A 84 -5.94 16.45 -9.37
CA ALA A 84 -5.14 17.54 -9.90
C ALA A 84 -5.74 18.10 -11.21
N ASP A 85 -5.33 19.30 -11.62
CA ASP A 85 -5.82 19.99 -12.84
C ASP A 85 -5.66 19.16 -14.11
N ASN A 86 -4.67 18.29 -14.17
CA ASN A 86 -4.44 17.36 -15.27
C ASN A 86 -5.33 16.10 -15.24
N GLY A 87 -6.29 16.02 -14.32
CA GLY A 87 -7.23 14.92 -14.15
C GLY A 87 -6.66 13.72 -13.38
N ARG A 88 -5.41 13.75 -12.91
CA ARG A 88 -4.83 12.67 -12.10
C ARG A 88 -5.39 12.69 -10.68
N SER A 89 -5.91 11.58 -10.24
CA SER A 89 -6.33 11.44 -8.84
C SER A 89 -5.12 11.17 -7.93
N TRP A 90 -5.16 11.74 -6.73
CA TRP A 90 -4.11 11.57 -5.74
C TRP A 90 -4.67 11.33 -4.34
N LEU A 91 -3.84 10.73 -3.49
CA LEU A 91 -4.13 10.44 -2.10
C LEU A 91 -2.91 10.84 -1.26
N ALA A 92 -3.09 11.77 -0.31
CA ALA A 92 -2.08 12.17 0.65
C ALA A 92 -2.29 11.42 1.96
N MET A 93 -1.26 10.75 2.43
CA MET A 93 -1.30 9.96 3.65
C MET A 93 -0.06 10.23 4.51
N GLU A 94 -0.12 9.80 5.74
CA GLU A 94 1.00 9.84 6.68
C GLU A 94 2.25 9.22 6.05
N TYR A 95 3.34 9.96 6.04
CA TYR A 95 4.64 9.44 5.63
C TYR A 95 5.23 8.60 6.76
N ILE A 96 5.55 7.35 6.47
CA ILE A 96 6.19 6.42 7.40
C ILE A 96 7.68 6.35 7.05
N PRO A 97 8.57 6.98 7.84
CA PRO A 97 10.01 6.94 7.62
C PRO A 97 10.60 5.61 8.09
N GLY A 98 10.21 4.52 7.43
CA GLY A 98 10.59 3.15 7.77
C GLY A 98 11.19 2.39 6.60
N THR A 99 11.69 1.20 6.88
CA THR A 99 12.14 0.22 5.90
C THR A 99 11.20 -0.98 5.87
N SER A 100 11.30 -1.82 4.83
CA SER A 100 10.47 -3.03 4.78
C SER A 100 10.74 -3.93 5.98
N ILE A 101 9.73 -4.70 6.40
CA ILE A 101 9.82 -5.54 7.60
C ILE A 101 11.00 -6.52 7.54
N THR A 102 11.32 -7.07 6.37
CA THR A 102 12.47 -7.97 6.19
C THR A 102 13.78 -7.21 6.34
N GLN A 103 13.92 -6.06 5.66
CA GLN A 103 15.10 -5.21 5.78
C GLN A 103 15.32 -4.71 7.22
N PHE A 104 14.24 -4.31 7.91
CA PHE A 104 14.32 -3.91 9.30
C PHE A 104 14.85 -5.03 10.20
N CYS A 105 14.31 -6.25 10.03
CA CYS A 105 14.76 -7.42 10.80
C CYS A 105 16.24 -7.74 10.57
N GLU A 106 16.74 -7.56 9.35
CA GLU A 106 18.15 -7.77 9.01
C GLU A 106 19.04 -6.67 9.59
N GLN A 107 18.69 -5.40 9.34
CA GLN A 107 19.47 -4.24 9.78
C GLN A 107 19.61 -4.17 11.30
N GLN A 108 18.54 -4.53 12.02
CA GLN A 108 18.54 -4.57 13.49
C GLN A 108 19.00 -5.91 14.06
N SER A 109 19.36 -6.87 13.20
CA SER A 109 19.76 -8.23 13.61
C SER A 109 18.78 -8.86 14.60
N LEU A 110 17.47 -8.71 14.33
CA LEU A 110 16.43 -9.16 15.24
C LEU A 110 16.45 -10.67 15.42
N SER A 111 16.33 -11.10 16.69
CA SER A 111 16.10 -12.51 17.04
C SER A 111 14.77 -13.02 16.48
N LEU A 112 14.64 -14.33 16.33
CA LEU A 112 13.40 -14.96 15.89
C LEU A 112 12.18 -14.51 16.72
N ARG A 113 12.36 -14.38 18.04
CA ARG A 113 11.30 -13.94 18.94
C ARG A 113 10.83 -12.52 18.63
N GLU A 114 11.74 -11.61 18.35
CA GLU A 114 11.41 -10.21 18.01
C GLU A 114 10.73 -10.12 16.64
N ARG A 115 11.19 -10.90 15.65
CA ARG A 115 10.53 -11.02 14.34
C ARG A 115 9.09 -11.51 14.48
N ILE A 116 8.85 -12.52 15.29
CA ILE A 116 7.49 -13.03 15.57
C ILE A 116 6.64 -11.96 16.27
N GLN A 117 7.20 -11.17 17.18
CA GLN A 117 6.46 -10.08 17.82
C GLN A 117 6.01 -8.99 16.84
N LEU A 118 6.87 -8.61 15.87
CA LEU A 118 6.49 -7.72 14.78
C LEU A 118 5.39 -8.33 13.91
N PHE A 119 5.52 -9.62 13.58
CA PHE A 119 4.54 -10.33 12.79
C PHE A 119 3.17 -10.40 13.49
N ILE A 120 3.12 -10.64 14.80
CA ILE A 120 1.86 -10.63 15.58
C ILE A 120 1.19 -9.27 15.49
N ARG A 121 1.92 -8.16 15.62
CA ARG A 121 1.36 -6.80 15.47
C ARG A 121 0.82 -6.56 14.05
N LEU A 122 1.49 -7.10 13.03
CA LEU A 122 0.96 -7.06 11.66
C LEU A 122 -0.35 -7.85 11.54
N CYS A 123 -0.42 -9.04 12.15
CA CYS A 123 -1.66 -9.82 12.18
C CYS A 123 -2.81 -9.08 12.86
N ASP A 124 -2.54 -8.33 13.94
CA ASP A 124 -3.55 -7.48 14.59
C ASP A 124 -4.07 -6.40 13.63
N THR A 125 -3.16 -5.77 12.85
CA THR A 125 -3.54 -4.79 11.82
C THR A 125 -4.41 -5.43 10.74
N VAL A 126 -4.04 -6.62 10.23
CA VAL A 126 -4.82 -7.33 9.21
C VAL A 126 -6.17 -7.79 9.75
N SER A 127 -6.22 -8.29 10.99
CA SER A 127 -7.47 -8.65 11.66
C SER A 127 -8.41 -7.45 11.78
N TYR A 128 -7.88 -6.28 12.12
CA TYR A 128 -8.65 -5.04 12.20
C TYR A 128 -9.28 -4.67 10.86
N ILE A 129 -8.53 -4.68 9.75
CA ILE A 129 -9.10 -4.35 8.42
C ILE A 129 -10.13 -5.39 7.97
N HIS A 130 -9.91 -6.68 8.25
CA HIS A 130 -10.88 -7.74 7.96
C HIS A 130 -12.20 -7.54 8.72
N ALA A 131 -12.14 -7.10 9.99
CA ALA A 131 -13.32 -6.76 10.77
C ALA A 131 -14.11 -5.56 10.19
N GLN A 132 -13.46 -4.69 9.41
CA GLN A 132 -14.09 -3.61 8.64
C GLN A 132 -14.55 -4.05 7.24
N GLY A 133 -14.45 -5.34 6.90
CA GLY A 133 -14.83 -5.88 5.60
C GLY A 133 -13.82 -5.58 4.49
N ILE A 134 -12.59 -5.19 4.83
CA ILE A 134 -11.53 -4.84 3.88
C ILE A 134 -10.56 -6.01 3.74
N ILE A 135 -10.19 -6.36 2.51
CA ILE A 135 -9.17 -7.36 2.18
C ILE A 135 -8.03 -6.63 1.47
N HIS A 136 -6.79 -6.80 1.93
CA HIS A 136 -5.63 -6.08 1.40
C HIS A 136 -5.18 -6.57 0.03
N ARG A 137 -5.13 -7.89 -0.18
CA ARG A 137 -4.80 -8.60 -1.44
C ARG A 137 -3.37 -8.45 -1.98
N ASP A 138 -2.53 -7.66 -1.35
CA ASP A 138 -1.12 -7.45 -1.75
C ASP A 138 -0.20 -7.33 -0.53
N ILE A 139 -0.34 -8.25 0.44
CA ILE A 139 0.56 -8.29 1.61
C ILE A 139 1.88 -8.92 1.17
N LYS A 140 2.96 -8.14 1.31
CA LYS A 140 4.34 -8.51 0.98
C LYS A 140 5.31 -7.61 1.75
N PRO A 141 6.60 -7.94 1.87
CA PRO A 141 7.56 -7.14 2.64
C PRO A 141 7.58 -5.66 2.29
N SER A 142 7.53 -5.32 1.00
CA SER A 142 7.57 -3.91 0.54
C SER A 142 6.33 -3.11 0.97
N ASN A 143 5.23 -3.77 1.29
CA ASN A 143 3.98 -3.15 1.75
C ASN A 143 3.82 -3.19 3.28
N VAL A 144 4.85 -3.64 4.01
CA VAL A 144 4.92 -3.61 5.47
C VAL A 144 6.16 -2.84 5.87
N LEU A 145 5.99 -1.56 6.19
CA LEU A 145 7.08 -0.70 6.64
C LEU A 145 7.19 -0.74 8.17
N VAL A 146 8.39 -0.85 8.69
CA VAL A 146 8.62 -0.75 10.13
C VAL A 146 9.28 0.58 10.43
N ALA A 147 8.64 1.36 11.30
CA ALA A 147 9.20 2.59 11.85
C ALA A 147 9.16 2.54 13.38
N GLU A 148 10.06 3.27 14.02
CA GLU A 148 10.08 3.38 15.48
C GLU A 148 9.13 4.49 15.94
N SER A 149 8.27 4.17 16.90
CA SER A 149 7.46 5.12 17.63
C SER A 149 7.80 4.99 19.11
N ASP A 150 8.33 6.05 19.70
CA ASP A 150 8.78 6.07 21.11
C ASP A 150 9.77 4.92 21.46
N GLY A 151 10.66 4.60 20.52
CA GLY A 151 11.64 3.51 20.67
C GLY A 151 11.05 2.09 20.51
N ILE A 152 9.80 1.99 20.07
CA ILE A 152 9.13 0.70 19.84
C ILE A 152 8.93 0.51 18.35
N PRO A 153 9.44 -0.58 17.75
CA PRO A 153 9.18 -0.89 16.35
C PRO A 153 7.69 -1.17 16.11
N VAL A 154 7.09 -0.44 15.17
CA VAL A 154 5.69 -0.59 14.76
C VAL A 154 5.65 -0.96 13.27
N PRO A 155 5.05 -2.09 12.89
CA PRO A 155 4.81 -2.41 11.49
C PRO A 155 3.57 -1.66 10.98
N PHE A 156 3.75 -0.92 9.89
CA PHE A 156 2.68 -0.22 9.18
C PHE A 156 2.36 -0.95 7.89
N LEU A 157 1.09 -1.32 7.73
CA LEU A 157 0.58 -1.87 6.49
C LEU A 157 0.25 -0.72 5.54
N VAL A 158 1.03 -0.60 4.47
CA VAL A 158 0.90 0.47 3.48
C VAL A 158 0.37 -0.09 2.16
N ASP A 159 0.01 0.82 1.27
CA ASP A 159 -0.38 0.50 -0.12
C ASP A 159 -1.55 -0.49 -0.21
N PHE A 160 -2.66 -0.14 0.44
CA PHE A 160 -3.93 -0.83 0.21
C PHE A 160 -4.21 -0.82 -1.28
N GLY A 161 -4.17 -2.00 -1.90
CA GLY A 161 -4.42 -2.11 -3.33
C GLY A 161 -5.80 -1.54 -3.65
N ILE A 162 -5.87 -0.51 -4.48
CA ILE A 162 -7.10 0.21 -4.87
C ILE A 162 -8.22 -0.70 -5.42
N ALA A 163 -7.93 -1.98 -5.60
CA ALA A 163 -8.88 -3.01 -6.04
C ALA A 163 -9.73 -3.63 -4.92
N CYS A 164 -9.54 -3.25 -3.63
CA CYS A 164 -9.98 -4.07 -2.50
C CYS A 164 -11.43 -3.91 -2.06
N VAL A 165 -12.16 -2.87 -2.47
CA VAL A 165 -13.48 -2.54 -1.91
C VAL A 165 -14.67 -2.98 -2.78
N THR A 166 -14.47 -3.68 -3.89
CA THR A 166 -15.63 -4.05 -4.73
C THR A 166 -16.00 -5.52 -4.66
N GLN A 167 -17.10 -5.80 -4.01
CA GLN A 167 -17.92 -7.00 -4.15
C GLN A 167 -18.69 -7.03 -5.49
N SER A 168 -18.13 -6.67 -6.63
CA SER A 168 -18.82 -6.88 -7.90
C SER A 168 -17.88 -6.88 -9.10
N GLU A 169 -17.77 -8.05 -9.67
CA GLU A 169 -17.67 -8.34 -11.10
C GLU A 169 -16.77 -7.45 -11.98
N SER A 170 -15.47 -7.74 -12.00
CA SER A 170 -14.71 -7.84 -13.24
C SER A 170 -13.27 -8.26 -12.91
N HIS A 171 -12.97 -9.52 -13.23
CA HIS A 171 -11.65 -10.12 -13.12
C HIS A 171 -10.79 -9.69 -14.31
N GLU A 172 -10.21 -8.52 -14.26
CA GLU A 172 -9.02 -8.24 -15.06
C GLU A 172 -7.84 -8.17 -14.10
N LEU A 173 -6.97 -9.17 -14.17
CA LEU A 173 -5.62 -9.09 -13.59
C LEU A 173 -5.00 -7.78 -14.08
N PRO A 174 -4.36 -6.99 -13.20
CA PRO A 174 -3.60 -5.84 -13.64
C PRO A 174 -2.58 -6.34 -14.68
N ARG A 175 -2.71 -5.91 -15.93
CA ARG A 175 -1.65 -6.07 -16.93
C ARG A 175 -0.52 -5.14 -16.51
N THR A 176 0.37 -5.64 -15.68
CA THR A 176 1.61 -4.97 -15.33
C THR A 176 2.67 -5.34 -16.35
N ASP A 177 3.37 -4.34 -16.86
CA ASP A 177 4.55 -4.52 -17.70
C ASP A 177 5.53 -5.46 -16.99
N GLY A 178 5.98 -6.48 -17.72
CA GLY A 178 6.55 -7.75 -17.25
C GLY A 178 7.74 -7.74 -16.28
N THR A 179 8.19 -6.59 -15.77
CA THR A 179 9.35 -6.49 -14.85
C THR A 179 8.96 -6.35 -13.37
N THR A 180 7.77 -5.86 -13.05
CA THR A 180 7.31 -5.68 -11.65
C THR A 180 6.57 -6.92 -11.12
N LEU A 181 6.23 -7.86 -11.99
CA LEU A 181 5.40 -9.03 -11.67
C LEU A 181 6.15 -10.11 -10.87
N LEU A 182 7.48 -10.26 -11.08
CA LEU A 182 8.23 -11.41 -10.55
C LEU A 182 8.22 -11.50 -9.01
N GLY A 183 8.42 -10.40 -8.28
CA GLY A 183 8.48 -10.44 -6.81
C GLY A 183 7.11 -10.41 -6.10
N THR A 184 6.03 -10.04 -6.79
CA THR A 184 4.68 -10.00 -6.22
C THR A 184 3.99 -11.36 -6.27
N MET A 185 4.35 -12.20 -7.25
CA MET A 185 3.75 -13.52 -7.45
C MET A 185 4.02 -14.48 -6.30
N ASP A 186 5.17 -14.36 -5.64
CA ASP A 186 5.59 -15.27 -4.58
C ASP A 186 4.67 -15.24 -3.35
N TYR A 187 3.96 -14.10 -3.12
CA TYR A 187 3.03 -13.90 -2.01
C TYR A 187 1.56 -14.11 -2.39
N MET A 188 1.26 -14.28 -3.69
CA MET A 188 -0.11 -14.42 -4.15
C MET A 188 -0.69 -15.79 -3.79
N SER A 189 -1.93 -15.80 -3.33
CA SER A 189 -2.66 -17.03 -3.09
C SER A 189 -3.05 -17.73 -4.39
N PRO A 190 -3.21 -19.07 -4.40
CA PRO A 190 -3.54 -19.83 -5.61
C PRO A 190 -4.81 -19.34 -6.30
N GLU A 191 -5.82 -18.87 -5.56
CA GLU A 191 -7.06 -18.35 -6.11
C GLU A 191 -6.87 -16.99 -6.82
N GLN A 192 -5.86 -16.22 -6.46
CA GLN A 192 -5.54 -14.96 -7.16
C GLN A 192 -4.99 -15.19 -8.57
N PHE A 193 -4.39 -16.37 -8.83
CA PHE A 193 -3.94 -16.77 -10.17
C PHE A 193 -5.07 -17.35 -11.04
N ARG A 194 -6.22 -17.70 -10.44
CA ARG A 194 -7.32 -18.35 -11.12
C ARG A 194 -8.60 -17.53 -11.00
N PRO A 195 -8.84 -16.57 -11.91
CA PRO A 195 -10.04 -15.73 -11.89
C PRO A 195 -11.36 -16.53 -11.84
N GLU A 196 -11.32 -17.76 -12.33
CA GLU A 196 -12.48 -18.69 -12.40
C GLU A 196 -12.85 -19.26 -11.02
N CYS A 197 -11.95 -19.22 -10.03
CA CYS A 197 -12.14 -19.80 -8.69
C CYS A 197 -12.97 -18.95 -7.73
N GLY A 198 -13.53 -17.84 -8.18
CA GLY A 198 -14.44 -17.04 -7.36
C GLY A 198 -13.81 -15.82 -6.74
N LYS A 199 -14.55 -15.18 -5.82
CA LYS A 199 -14.17 -13.91 -5.20
C LYS A 199 -12.97 -14.12 -4.28
N THR A 200 -11.93 -13.28 -4.41
CA THR A 200 -10.83 -13.22 -3.46
C THR A 200 -11.39 -12.96 -2.06
N SER A 201 -11.07 -13.82 -1.12
CA SER A 201 -11.52 -13.75 0.28
C SER A 201 -10.39 -13.28 1.20
N ALA A 202 -10.71 -13.06 2.48
CA ALA A 202 -9.69 -12.82 3.51
C ALA A 202 -8.62 -13.94 3.57
N GLY A 203 -8.93 -15.13 3.04
CA GLY A 203 -7.98 -16.23 2.90
C GLY A 203 -6.73 -15.87 2.08
N ALA A 204 -6.86 -14.97 1.09
CA ALA A 204 -5.72 -14.51 0.30
C ALA A 204 -4.70 -13.75 1.18
N ASP A 205 -5.16 -12.89 2.08
CA ASP A 205 -4.27 -12.18 3.02
C ASP A 205 -3.63 -13.16 4.01
N ILE A 206 -4.37 -14.18 4.47
CA ILE A 206 -3.84 -15.23 5.34
C ILE A 206 -2.73 -16.03 4.65
N TRP A 207 -2.92 -16.35 3.35
CA TRP A 207 -1.88 -16.99 2.55
C TRP A 207 -0.61 -16.12 2.50
N SER A 208 -0.75 -14.85 2.12
CA SER A 208 0.37 -13.91 2.01
C SER A 208 1.09 -13.71 3.35
N LEU A 209 0.34 -13.64 4.46
CA LEU A 209 0.90 -13.63 5.82
C LEU A 209 1.70 -14.90 6.11
N GLY A 210 1.23 -16.08 5.68
CA GLY A 210 1.96 -17.34 5.84
C GLY A 210 3.31 -17.33 5.13
N VAL A 211 3.34 -16.84 3.88
CA VAL A 211 4.58 -16.71 3.10
C VAL A 211 5.53 -15.70 3.76
N LEU A 212 5.01 -14.53 4.17
CA LEU A 212 5.80 -13.53 4.87
C LEU A 212 6.39 -14.05 6.19
N LEU A 213 5.61 -14.82 6.96
CA LEU A 213 6.12 -15.43 8.19
C LEU A 213 7.27 -16.41 7.88
N TYR A 214 7.09 -17.24 6.85
CA TYR A 214 8.15 -18.17 6.43
C TYR A 214 9.44 -17.41 6.12
N GLU A 215 9.38 -16.36 5.33
CA GLU A 215 10.52 -15.50 4.98
C GLU A 215 11.16 -14.86 6.24
N LEU A 216 10.36 -14.33 7.14
CA LEU A 216 10.85 -13.75 8.39
C LEU A 216 11.58 -14.77 9.28
N MET A 217 11.18 -16.05 9.23
CA MET A 217 11.77 -17.12 10.02
C MET A 217 13.04 -17.70 9.39
N THR A 218 13.09 -17.80 8.05
CA THR A 218 14.17 -18.45 7.32
C THR A 218 15.20 -17.47 6.76
N GLY A 219 14.80 -16.24 6.52
CA GLY A 219 15.62 -15.23 5.85
C GLY A 219 15.67 -15.43 4.32
N SER A 220 14.75 -16.23 3.77
CA SER A 220 14.73 -16.57 2.33
C SER A 220 13.30 -16.76 1.83
#